data_b9fb4d774cf0a5bdeca7adb20dd93658
#
_entry.id   b9fb4d774cf0a5bdeca7adb20dd93658
#
_cell.length_a   1.000
_cell.length_b   1.000
_cell.length_c   1.000
_cell.angle_alpha   90.00
_cell.angle_beta   90.00
_cell.angle_gamma   90.00
#
_symmetry.space_group_name_H-M   'P 1'
#
loop_
_entity.id
_entity.type
_entity.pdbx_description
1 polymer ?
#
loop_
_entity_poly.entity_id
_entity_poly.type
_entity_poly.pdbx_seq_one_letter_code
_entity_poly.pdbx_strand_id
1 'polypeptide(L)' 'MNKNMRILVVDDFSTMRRIVKNLLADLGFTNTAEAEDGGAAFTMLKQGGFDFVVTDWNMPG' A
#
# COMPACT_ATOMS: atom_id res chain seq x y z
N MET A 1 -6.01 17.29 -3.08
CA MET A 1 -5.65 16.06 -2.38
C MET A 1 -4.21 16.16 -1.87
N ASN A 2 -3.97 15.73 -0.64
CA ASN A 2 -2.65 15.87 -0.02
C ASN A 2 -1.65 14.84 -0.57
N LYS A 3 -0.62 15.31 -1.27
CA LYS A 3 0.41 14.43 -1.85
C LYS A 3 1.32 13.78 -0.81
N ASN A 4 1.26 14.24 0.44
CA ASN A 4 2.01 13.64 1.53
C ASN A 4 1.25 12.52 2.23
N MET A 5 0.06 12.18 1.74
CA MET A 5 -0.70 11.05 2.27
C MET A 5 0.18 9.81 2.33
N ARG A 6 0.08 9.08 3.44
CA ARG A 6 0.79 7.82 3.57
C ARG A 6 -0.11 6.69 3.11
N ILE A 7 0.35 5.95 2.09
CA ILE A 7 -0.45 4.93 1.43
C ILE A 7 0.20 3.57 1.64
N LEU A 8 -0.60 2.60 2.09
CA LEU A 8 -0.16 1.21 2.21
C LEU A 8 -0.63 0.43 0.99
N VAL A 9 0.31 -0.23 0.31
CA VAL A 9 0.02 -1.07 -0.85
C VAL A 9 0.13 -2.52 -0.41
N VAL A 10 -0.97 -3.26 -0.50
CA VAL A 10 -1.06 -4.65 -0.06
C VAL A 10 -1.31 -5.57 -1.25
N ASP A 11 -0.39 -6.47 -1.51
CA ASP A 11 -0.51 -7.45 -2.59
C ASP A 11 0.50 -8.57 -2.31
N ASP A 12 0.14 -9.81 -2.61
CA ASP A 12 1.04 -10.94 -2.41
C ASP A 12 2.16 -11.01 -3.47
N PHE A 13 2.01 -10.30 -4.59
CA PHE A 13 3.03 -10.24 -5.63
C PHE A 13 3.87 -8.98 -5.52
N SER A 14 5.19 -9.15 -5.35
CA SER A 14 6.10 -8.01 -5.26
C SER A 14 6.09 -7.16 -6.53
N THR A 15 5.96 -7.81 -7.70
CA THR A 15 5.89 -7.11 -8.97
C THR A 15 4.68 -6.18 -9.02
N MET A 16 3.52 -6.67 -8.58
CA MET A 16 2.30 -5.85 -8.55
C MET A 16 2.43 -4.68 -7.58
N ARG A 17 3.02 -4.92 -6.40
CA ARG A 17 3.24 -3.82 -5.45
C ARG A 17 4.10 -2.73 -6.08
N ARG A 18 5.15 -3.13 -6.80
CA ARG A 18 6.02 -2.16 -7.47
C ARG A 18 5.28 -1.37 -8.55
N ILE A 19 4.45 -2.05 -9.34
CA ILE A 19 3.66 -1.38 -10.38
C ILE A 19 2.74 -0.35 -9.75
N VAL A 20 2.02 -0.72 -8.71
CA VAL A 20 1.10 0.19 -8.04
C VAL A 20 1.84 1.38 -7.43
N LYS A 21 2.97 1.13 -6.78
CA LYS A 21 3.77 2.21 -6.22
C LYS A 21 4.28 3.17 -7.29
N ASN A 22 4.69 2.63 -8.44
CA ASN A 22 5.14 3.47 -9.55
C ASN A 22 4.00 4.33 -10.09
N LEU A 23 2.80 3.77 -10.22
CA LEU A 23 1.64 4.53 -10.65
C LEU A 23 1.31 5.63 -9.66
N LEU A 24 1.37 5.34 -8.37
CA LEU A 24 1.14 6.34 -7.34
C LEU A 24 2.19 7.44 -7.39
N ALA A 25 3.45 7.08 -7.59
CA ALA A 25 4.54 8.04 -7.71
C ALA A 25 4.34 8.96 -8.90
N ASP A 26 3.87 8.41 -10.02
CA ASP A 26 3.57 9.22 -11.22
C ASP A 26 2.47 10.23 -10.93
N LEU A 27 1.56 9.92 -10.02
CA LEU A 27 0.50 10.85 -9.60
C LEU A 27 0.96 11.81 -8.51
N GLY A 28 2.19 11.67 -8.04
CA GLY A 28 2.75 12.54 -7.02
C GLY A 28 2.71 11.97 -5.60
N PHE A 29 2.19 10.76 -5.42
CA PHE A 29 2.13 10.12 -4.10
C PHE A 29 3.36 9.24 -3.89
N THR A 30 4.33 9.75 -3.15
CA THR A 30 5.61 9.06 -2.94
C THR A 30 5.78 8.49 -1.54
N ASN A 31 4.87 8.81 -0.62
CA ASN A 31 4.94 8.32 0.76
C ASN A 31 4.19 6.99 0.86
N THR A 32 4.78 5.93 0.31
CA THR A 32 4.15 4.62 0.23
C THR A 32 4.92 3.58 1.02
N ALA A 33 4.18 2.59 1.52
CA ALA A 33 4.75 1.41 2.17
C ALA A 33 4.09 0.16 1.57
N GLU A 34 4.64 -1.01 1.84
CA GLU A 34 4.18 -2.27 1.26
C GLU A 34 3.89 -3.29 2.34
N ALA A 35 2.90 -4.13 2.06
CA ALA A 35 2.65 -5.33 2.84
C ALA A 35 2.36 -6.48 1.87
N GLU A 36 2.86 -7.67 2.17
CA GLU A 36 2.73 -8.82 1.27
C GLU A 36 1.46 -9.63 1.51
N ASP A 37 0.80 -9.43 2.63
CA ASP A 37 -0.44 -10.14 2.97
C ASP A 37 -1.26 -9.34 3.98
N GLY A 38 -2.45 -9.87 4.29
CA GLY A 38 -3.36 -9.23 5.23
C GLY A 38 -2.80 -9.13 6.65
N GLY A 39 -2.04 -10.14 7.09
CA GLY A 39 -1.44 -10.13 8.42
C GLY A 39 -0.42 -9.03 8.58
N ALA A 40 0.48 -8.90 7.59
CA ALA A 40 1.48 -7.84 7.59
C ALA A 40 0.81 -6.47 7.52
N ALA A 41 -0.22 -6.34 6.65
CA ALA A 41 -0.97 -5.10 6.53
C ALA A 41 -1.62 -4.72 7.86
N PHE A 42 -2.25 -5.68 8.52
CA PHE A 42 -2.92 -5.43 9.80
C PHE A 42 -1.94 -4.94 10.85
N THR A 43 -0.76 -5.57 10.93
CA THR A 43 0.28 -5.16 11.87
C THR A 43 0.72 -3.73 11.62
N MET A 44 0.92 -3.35 10.35
CA MET A 44 1.31 -1.99 10.00
C MET A 44 0.21 -0.98 10.29
N LEU A 45 -1.04 -1.33 9.99
CA LEU A 45 -2.18 -0.45 10.23
C LEU A 45 -2.40 -0.20 11.72
N LYS A 46 -2.13 -1.20 12.57
CA LYS A 46 -2.23 -1.04 14.02
C LYS A 46 -1.23 -0.02 14.56
N GLN A 47 -0.09 0.13 13.91
CA GLN A 47 0.89 1.13 14.30
C GLN A 47 0.42 2.54 13.97
N GLY A 48 -0.53 2.67 13.05
CA GLY A 48 -1.12 3.95 12.69
C GLY A 48 -0.32 4.72 11.67
N GLY A 49 -0.85 5.88 11.29
CA GLY A 49 -0.15 6.80 10.38
C GLY A 49 -0.49 6.62 8.90
N PHE A 50 -1.35 5.68 8.56
CA PHE A 50 -1.76 5.49 7.17
C PHE A 50 -3.07 6.22 6.88
N ASP A 51 -3.12 6.88 5.73
CA ASP A 51 -4.30 7.63 5.29
C ASP A 51 -5.12 6.83 4.29
N PHE A 52 -4.49 5.89 3.60
CA PHE A 52 -5.15 5.15 2.52
C PHE A 52 -4.53 3.76 2.37
N VAL A 53 -5.33 2.79 1.93
CA VAL A 53 -4.86 1.41 1.69
C VAL A 53 -5.32 0.98 0.31
N VAL A 54 -4.38 0.47 -0.49
CA VAL A 54 -4.68 -0.13 -1.79
C VAL A 54 -4.43 -1.63 -1.65
N THR A 55 -5.46 -2.43 -1.88
CA THR A 55 -5.37 -3.88 -1.70
C THR A 55 -6.06 -4.62 -2.83
N ASP A 56 -5.54 -5.82 -3.14
CA ASP A 56 -6.14 -6.73 -4.11
C ASP A 56 -7.20 -7.58 -3.42
N TRP A 57 -8.43 -7.53 -3.95
CA TRP A 57 -9.57 -8.29 -3.41
C TRP A 57 -9.41 -9.80 -3.56
N ASN A 58 -8.59 -10.25 -4.50
CA ASN A 58 -8.38 -11.68 -4.75
C ASN A 58 -7.27 -12.27 -3.90
N MET A 59 -6.69 -11.47 -3.01
CA MET A 59 -5.59 -11.91 -2.18
C MET A 59 -6.10 -12.83 -1.07
N PRO A 60 -5.56 -14.06 -0.92
CA PRO A 60 -5.96 -14.97 0.13
C PRO A 60 -5.51 -14.45 1.50
N GLY A 61 -6.31 -14.67 2.47
CA GLY A 61 -6.02 -14.28 3.83
C GLY A 61 -6.50 -12.90 4.18
#